data_7e0d07bfec9e6592e58bc6312277a8c3
#
_entry.id   7e0d07bfec9e6592e58bc6312277a8c3
#
_cell.length_a   1.000
_cell.length_b   1.000
_cell.length_c   1.000
_cell.angle_alpha   90.00
_cell.angle_beta   90.00
_cell.angle_gamma   90.00
#
_symmetry.space_group_name_H-M   'P 1'
#
loop_
_entity.id
_entity.type
_entity.pdbx_description
1 polymer ?
#
loop_
_entity_poly.entity_id
_entity_poly.type
_entity_poly.pdbx_seq_one_letter_code
_entity_poly.pdbx_strand_id
1 'polypeptide(L)'
;MSLESLLPISESAMNHLDLAPDQVIGKSIILHTESFGFPSLKDVKIGIIGVTENRNAFFPTLDYDLDSFRNSFYNLFPGNWKFKLADLGNLPNGNSVKDTYYAISEICKELNQQNIVTIIIGGSHDIIYPIYKSYSSYNKLVNIVSIDNQFDFSQEEELISGRSYMSQIIMEEPNYLHNFTNLGYQSFFISQEELDLMEKLYFEHMRLGKVLDDVSQTEPHFRDADIVGIDMKSLSWTATGTNTFGQANGIDSRSICSLARYSGISDRVSSFGVFELPSSPIFHQLLSQIIWYFIEGYSLRFGEYPINTNDGFTKYIVTLSGRELVFYNSEVSKRWWVELTNENFMDNKLKRTTLLPCTKQDYDTACADELPDRWWKASRRG
;
A
#
# COMPACT_ATOMS: atom_id res chain seq x y z
N MET A 1 -19.67 16.32 2.13
CA MET A 1 -18.74 16.67 2.44
C MET A 1 -18.01 15.85 3.47
N SER A 2 -17.33 14.85 2.94
CA SER A 2 -16.63 13.87 3.76
C SER A 2 -15.38 14.47 4.42
N LEU A 3 -14.70 15.40 3.72
CA LEU A 3 -13.50 16.06 4.25
C LEU A 3 -13.78 17.00 5.44
N GLU A 4 -15.02 17.46 5.61
CA GLU A 4 -15.41 18.30 6.77
C GLU A 4 -15.44 17.54 8.10
N SER A 5 -15.40 16.20 8.05
CA SER A 5 -15.32 15.38 9.27
C SER A 5 -13.93 15.31 9.86
N LEU A 6 -12.90 15.76 9.11
CA LEU A 6 -11.54 15.81 9.58
C LEU A 6 -11.33 16.94 10.57
N LEU A 7 -10.72 16.62 11.71
CA LEU A 7 -10.32 17.58 12.72
C LEU A 7 -8.93 18.14 12.40
N PRO A 8 -8.68 19.43 12.69
CA PRO A 8 -7.37 20.03 12.50
C PRO A 8 -6.28 19.30 13.30
N ILE A 9 -5.04 19.44 12.86
CA ILE A 9 -3.88 19.02 13.66
C ILE A 9 -3.80 19.86 14.93
N SER A 10 -3.24 19.27 15.99
CA SER A 10 -3.10 19.97 17.27
C SER A 10 -2.02 21.04 17.20
N GLU A 11 -2.11 22.03 18.08
CA GLU A 11 -1.04 23.03 18.24
C GLU A 11 0.27 22.37 18.70
N SER A 12 0.21 21.28 19.47
CA SER A 12 1.41 20.58 19.94
C SER A 12 2.26 20.00 18.81
N ALA A 13 1.62 19.57 17.71
CA ALA A 13 2.32 19.12 16.52
C ALA A 13 3.07 20.24 15.78
N MET A 14 2.75 21.49 16.04
CA MET A 14 3.34 22.67 15.39
C MET A 14 4.32 23.43 16.28
N ASN A 15 4.31 23.24 17.60
CA ASN A 15 5.05 24.05 18.58
C ASN A 15 6.56 24.18 18.32
N HIS A 16 7.16 23.23 17.59
CA HIS A 16 8.59 23.26 17.30
C HIS A 16 8.92 23.84 15.91
N LEU A 17 7.89 24.08 15.07
CA LEU A 17 8.12 24.55 13.70
C LEU A 17 8.69 25.98 13.66
N ASP A 18 8.35 26.84 14.62
CA ASP A 18 8.85 28.22 14.64
C ASP A 18 10.37 28.30 14.80
N LEU A 19 10.95 27.33 15.50
CA LEU A 19 12.38 27.21 15.73
C LEU A 19 13.11 26.33 14.70
N ALA A 20 12.35 25.63 13.85
CA ALA A 20 12.92 24.73 12.85
C ALA A 20 13.48 25.51 11.65
N PRO A 21 14.49 24.95 10.93
CA PRO A 21 14.99 25.53 9.69
C PRO A 21 13.88 25.71 8.64
N ASP A 22 13.96 26.77 7.83
CA ASP A 22 12.95 27.08 6.80
C ASP A 22 12.77 25.98 5.73
N GLN A 23 13.74 25.10 5.62
CA GLN A 23 13.79 24.06 4.57
C GLN A 23 13.14 22.73 4.98
N VAL A 24 12.65 22.58 6.20
CA VAL A 24 12.00 21.35 6.65
C VAL A 24 10.60 21.18 6.05
N ILE A 25 10.12 19.92 6.01
CA ILE A 25 8.78 19.57 5.46
C ILE A 25 7.69 20.40 6.13
N GLY A 26 7.73 20.55 7.45
CA GLY A 26 6.72 21.31 8.22
C GLY A 26 6.55 22.77 7.83
N LYS A 27 7.56 23.39 7.20
CA LYS A 27 7.47 24.77 6.68
C LYS A 27 6.87 24.85 5.27
N SER A 28 6.78 23.74 4.55
CA SER A 28 6.31 23.70 3.16
C SER A 28 5.03 22.89 2.95
N ILE A 29 4.69 22.00 3.86
CA ILE A 29 3.46 21.21 3.81
C ILE A 29 2.24 22.08 4.11
N ILE A 30 1.14 21.85 3.39
CA ILE A 30 -0.14 22.51 3.63
C ILE A 30 -0.82 21.84 4.82
N LEU A 31 -1.24 22.60 5.81
CA LEU A 31 -1.76 22.09 7.07
C LEU A 31 -3.24 22.45 7.28
N HIS A 32 -4.03 21.48 7.71
CA HIS A 32 -5.36 21.73 8.28
C HIS A 32 -5.18 22.13 9.75
N THR A 33 -5.41 23.39 10.06
CA THR A 33 -5.24 23.94 11.41
C THR A 33 -6.50 24.61 11.90
N GLU A 34 -6.64 24.77 13.22
CA GLU A 34 -7.79 25.48 13.79
C GLU A 34 -7.85 26.94 13.34
N SER A 35 -6.70 27.60 13.22
CA SER A 35 -6.60 29.02 12.85
C SER A 35 -6.93 29.30 11.38
N PHE A 36 -6.59 28.39 10.46
CA PHE A 36 -6.78 28.58 9.00
C PHE A 36 -7.87 27.69 8.41
N GLY A 37 -8.41 26.76 9.20
CA GLY A 37 -9.43 25.80 8.74
C GLY A 37 -8.89 24.77 7.75
N PHE A 38 -9.82 24.10 7.05
CA PHE A 38 -9.50 23.09 6.06
C PHE A 38 -8.85 23.73 4.82
N PRO A 39 -7.68 23.23 4.36
CA PRO A 39 -6.92 23.87 3.30
C PRO A 39 -7.51 23.63 1.90
N SER A 40 -7.16 24.51 0.97
CA SER A 40 -7.41 24.26 -0.45
C SER A 40 -6.55 23.10 -0.98
N LEU A 41 -7.17 22.14 -1.62
CA LEU A 41 -6.48 20.97 -2.21
C LEU A 41 -5.96 21.24 -3.62
N LYS A 42 -6.01 22.46 -4.12
CA LYS A 42 -5.50 22.81 -5.44
C LYS A 42 -4.01 22.51 -5.54
N ASP A 43 -3.64 21.72 -6.54
CA ASP A 43 -2.27 21.25 -6.84
C ASP A 43 -1.68 20.28 -5.80
N VAL A 44 -2.45 19.87 -4.79
CA VAL A 44 -2.04 18.80 -3.86
C VAL A 44 -2.01 17.49 -4.59
N LYS A 45 -0.97 16.69 -4.36
CA LYS A 45 -0.82 15.35 -4.93
C LYS A 45 -0.89 14.24 -3.90
N ILE A 46 -0.58 14.54 -2.65
CA ILE A 46 -0.62 13.58 -1.55
C ILE A 46 -1.29 14.27 -0.35
N GLY A 47 -2.32 13.62 0.20
CA GLY A 47 -3.00 14.00 1.44
C GLY A 47 -2.70 13.00 2.55
N ILE A 48 -2.26 13.47 3.70
CA ILE A 48 -1.98 12.66 4.89
C ILE A 48 -3.16 12.80 5.85
N ILE A 49 -3.65 11.68 6.40
CA ILE A 49 -4.76 11.63 7.35
C ILE A 49 -4.37 10.73 8.51
N GLY A 50 -4.48 11.24 9.73
CA GLY A 50 -4.41 10.43 10.93
C GLY A 50 -5.75 9.75 11.24
N VAL A 51 -5.73 8.48 11.62
CA VAL A 51 -6.94 7.73 12.02
C VAL A 51 -6.71 7.13 13.39
N THR A 52 -7.66 7.33 14.30
CA THR A 52 -7.57 6.85 15.68
C THR A 52 -8.41 5.58 15.93
N GLU A 53 -9.10 5.06 14.91
CA GLU A 53 -9.96 3.89 15.05
C GLU A 53 -9.17 2.61 15.30
N ASN A 54 -9.14 2.17 16.53
CA ASN A 54 -8.39 0.99 16.97
C ASN A 54 -9.26 -0.05 17.70
N ARG A 55 -10.58 0.09 17.69
CA ARG A 55 -11.50 -0.84 18.40
C ARG A 55 -11.40 -2.29 17.89
N ASN A 56 -10.97 -2.47 16.64
CA ASN A 56 -10.77 -3.78 16.02
C ASN A 56 -9.28 -4.17 15.94
N ALA A 57 -8.37 -3.37 16.53
CA ALA A 57 -6.96 -3.63 16.53
C ALA A 57 -6.60 -4.87 17.37
N PHE A 58 -5.44 -5.44 17.09
CA PHE A 58 -4.88 -6.52 17.90
C PHE A 58 -4.68 -6.12 19.36
N PHE A 59 -4.33 -4.85 19.60
CA PHE A 59 -4.23 -4.24 20.94
C PHE A 59 -5.08 -2.96 21.00
N PRO A 60 -6.41 -3.09 21.15
CA PRO A 60 -7.34 -1.95 21.03
C PRO A 60 -7.19 -0.87 22.11
N THR A 61 -6.47 -1.16 23.17
CA THR A 61 -6.25 -0.22 24.30
C THR A 61 -5.03 0.69 24.09
N LEU A 62 -4.29 0.52 23.02
CA LEU A 62 -3.11 1.33 22.76
C LEU A 62 -3.46 2.56 21.90
N ASP A 63 -3.46 3.71 22.55
CA ASP A 63 -3.56 4.99 21.85
C ASP A 63 -2.21 5.34 21.23
N TYR A 64 -2.23 5.61 19.94
CA TYR A 64 -1.05 6.08 19.21
C TYR A 64 -1.03 7.60 19.18
N ASP A 65 0.12 8.18 19.51
CA ASP A 65 0.35 9.61 19.48
C ASP A 65 0.71 10.09 18.07
N LEU A 66 -0.29 10.53 17.33
CA LEU A 66 -0.12 11.08 15.98
C LEU A 66 0.70 12.39 15.97
N ASP A 67 0.71 13.14 17.07
CA ASP A 67 1.47 14.39 17.16
C ASP A 67 2.98 14.12 17.26
N SER A 68 3.38 13.08 17.98
CA SER A 68 4.77 12.65 18.01
C SER A 68 5.29 12.19 16.64
N PHE A 69 4.45 11.53 15.85
CA PHE A 69 4.77 11.25 14.46
C PHE A 69 4.96 12.55 13.66
N ARG A 70 4.00 13.51 13.74
CA ARG A 70 4.08 14.78 13.02
C ARG A 70 5.31 15.57 13.38
N ASN A 71 5.61 15.66 14.68
CA ASN A 71 6.83 16.31 15.15
C ASN A 71 8.10 15.72 14.54
N SER A 72 8.17 14.39 14.42
CA SER A 72 9.29 13.71 13.77
C SER A 72 9.30 13.95 12.26
N PHE A 73 8.16 13.86 11.59
CA PHE A 73 8.03 13.99 10.14
C PHE A 73 8.28 15.43 9.65
N TYR A 74 7.72 16.41 10.33
CA TYR A 74 7.85 17.81 9.94
C TYR A 74 9.27 18.35 10.06
N ASN A 75 10.10 17.77 10.91
CA ASN A 75 11.51 18.14 11.06
C ASN A 75 12.43 17.50 10.00
N LEU A 76 11.93 16.62 9.15
CA LEU A 76 12.72 16.07 8.04
C LEU A 76 12.86 17.12 6.91
N PHE A 77 13.97 17.06 6.21
CA PHE A 77 14.13 17.83 4.97
C PHE A 77 13.39 17.13 3.82
N PRO A 78 12.70 17.89 2.94
CA PRO A 78 12.07 17.29 1.77
C PRO A 78 13.12 16.73 0.81
N GLY A 79 12.69 15.72 0.01
CA GLY A 79 13.43 15.31 -1.16
C GLY A 79 13.29 16.32 -2.31
N ASN A 80 13.81 15.94 -3.49
CA ASN A 80 13.76 16.82 -4.66
C ASN A 80 12.41 16.71 -5.43
N TRP A 81 11.28 16.73 -4.69
CA TRP A 81 9.94 16.73 -5.29
C TRP A 81 9.39 18.15 -5.47
N LYS A 82 8.55 18.32 -6.51
CA LYS A 82 8.00 19.63 -6.90
C LYS A 82 6.48 19.72 -6.76
N PHE A 83 5.84 18.78 -6.10
CA PHE A 83 4.39 18.74 -5.86
C PHE A 83 4.08 19.14 -4.42
N LYS A 84 2.82 19.53 -4.18
CA LYS A 84 2.35 19.91 -2.86
C LYS A 84 1.88 18.70 -2.07
N LEU A 85 2.23 18.68 -0.79
CA LEU A 85 1.73 17.78 0.24
C LEU A 85 0.74 18.53 1.13
N ALA A 86 -0.28 17.83 1.63
CA ALA A 86 -1.17 18.35 2.65
C ALA A 86 -1.32 17.35 3.80
N ASP A 87 -1.24 17.84 5.05
CA ASP A 87 -1.73 17.10 6.21
C ASP A 87 -3.14 17.59 6.51
N LEU A 88 -4.10 16.70 6.32
CA LEU A 88 -5.53 17.00 6.40
C LEU A 88 -6.09 16.85 7.82
N GLY A 89 -5.23 16.52 8.78
CA GLY A 89 -5.62 16.36 10.18
C GLY A 89 -6.03 14.92 10.51
N ASN A 90 -6.94 14.78 11.48
CA ASN A 90 -7.32 13.50 12.04
C ASN A 90 -8.80 13.19 11.80
N LEU A 91 -9.09 11.95 11.45
CA LEU A 91 -10.45 11.43 11.51
C LEU A 91 -10.72 10.89 12.91
N PRO A 92 -11.66 11.49 13.68
CA PRO A 92 -12.05 10.96 14.97
C PRO A 92 -12.88 9.68 14.82
N ASN A 93 -12.91 8.87 15.89
CA ASN A 93 -13.76 7.70 15.94
C ASN A 93 -15.24 8.08 15.82
N GLY A 94 -15.96 7.40 14.95
CA GLY A 94 -17.42 7.48 14.89
C GLY A 94 -18.10 6.84 16.12
N ASN A 95 -19.40 6.97 16.25
CA ASN A 95 -20.17 6.31 17.31
C ASN A 95 -20.00 4.79 17.27
N SER A 96 -19.95 4.23 16.08
CA SER A 96 -19.59 2.83 15.82
C SER A 96 -18.40 2.74 14.86
N VAL A 97 -17.74 1.58 14.82
CA VAL A 97 -16.66 1.31 13.83
C VAL A 97 -17.20 1.47 12.40
N LYS A 98 -18.47 1.11 12.15
CA LYS A 98 -19.11 1.27 10.84
C LYS A 98 -19.22 2.73 10.42
N ASP A 99 -19.44 3.65 11.36
CA ASP A 99 -19.49 5.09 11.06
C ASP A 99 -18.11 5.60 10.65
N THR A 100 -17.04 5.14 11.34
CA THR A 100 -15.67 5.44 10.96
C THR A 100 -15.32 4.86 9.58
N TYR A 101 -15.72 3.62 9.30
CA TYR A 101 -15.52 3.01 7.99
C TYR A 101 -16.20 3.80 6.87
N TYR A 102 -17.45 4.21 7.09
CA TYR A 102 -18.16 5.02 6.12
C TYR A 102 -17.42 6.33 5.84
N ALA A 103 -16.97 7.03 6.89
CA ALA A 103 -16.22 8.27 6.74
C ALA A 103 -14.91 8.06 5.98
N ILE A 104 -14.11 7.01 6.30
CA ILE A 104 -12.87 6.69 5.58
C ILE A 104 -13.16 6.43 4.10
N SER A 105 -14.19 5.62 3.80
CA SER A 105 -14.55 5.30 2.42
C SER A 105 -14.90 6.54 1.61
N GLU A 106 -15.70 7.45 2.15
CA GLU A 106 -16.08 8.68 1.46
C GLU A 106 -14.91 9.66 1.31
N ILE A 107 -14.04 9.77 2.33
CA ILE A 107 -12.82 10.60 2.25
C ILE A 107 -11.88 10.08 1.16
N CYS A 108 -11.56 8.78 1.17
CA CYS A 108 -10.68 8.18 0.15
C CYS A 108 -11.25 8.35 -1.25
N LYS A 109 -12.56 8.17 -1.42
CA LYS A 109 -13.27 8.38 -2.67
C LYS A 109 -13.14 9.84 -3.14
N GLU A 110 -13.39 10.82 -2.26
CA GLU A 110 -13.31 12.24 -2.61
C GLU A 110 -11.89 12.66 -3.01
N LEU A 111 -10.86 12.19 -2.29
CA LEU A 111 -9.46 12.46 -2.62
C LEU A 111 -9.04 11.79 -3.94
N ASN A 112 -9.45 10.52 -4.15
CA ASN A 112 -9.14 9.79 -5.38
C ASN A 112 -9.79 10.44 -6.61
N GLN A 113 -11.01 10.98 -6.49
CA GLN A 113 -11.65 11.75 -7.55
C GLN A 113 -10.87 13.02 -7.96
N GLN A 114 -10.11 13.58 -7.03
CA GLN A 114 -9.22 14.72 -7.26
C GLN A 114 -7.80 14.29 -7.68
N ASN A 115 -7.54 12.99 -7.90
CA ASN A 115 -6.23 12.43 -8.18
C ASN A 115 -5.20 12.75 -7.08
N ILE A 116 -5.64 12.75 -5.83
CA ILE A 116 -4.80 12.92 -4.64
C ILE A 116 -4.58 11.55 -4.01
N VAL A 117 -3.33 11.13 -3.89
CA VAL A 117 -2.97 9.89 -3.18
C VAL A 117 -3.21 10.09 -1.69
N THR A 118 -3.94 9.15 -1.09
CA THR A 118 -4.25 9.20 0.34
C THR A 118 -3.22 8.38 1.12
N ILE A 119 -2.55 9.02 2.08
CA ILE A 119 -1.74 8.34 3.10
C ILE A 119 -2.57 8.29 4.39
N ILE A 120 -2.84 7.08 4.90
CA ILE A 120 -3.55 6.87 6.16
C ILE A 120 -2.56 6.39 7.22
N ILE A 121 -2.55 7.05 8.35
CA ILE A 121 -1.63 6.76 9.46
C ILE A 121 -2.44 6.45 10.70
N GLY A 122 -2.29 5.22 11.19
CA GLY A 122 -2.95 4.76 12.41
C GLY A 122 -4.22 3.97 12.19
N GLY A 123 -4.82 3.59 13.31
CA GLY A 123 -5.91 2.67 13.39
C GLY A 123 -5.50 1.21 13.22
N SER A 124 -6.50 0.34 13.22
CA SER A 124 -6.34 -1.10 13.03
C SER A 124 -6.23 -1.49 11.56
N HIS A 125 -5.64 -2.64 11.27
CA HIS A 125 -5.36 -3.09 9.89
C HIS A 125 -6.63 -3.31 9.05
N ASP A 126 -7.77 -3.57 9.68
CA ASP A 126 -9.07 -3.69 9.01
C ASP A 126 -9.53 -2.39 8.30
N ILE A 127 -8.87 -1.26 8.53
CA ILE A 127 -9.09 -0.02 7.78
C ILE A 127 -8.83 -0.20 6.27
N ILE A 128 -8.07 -1.20 5.86
CA ILE A 128 -7.99 -1.61 4.44
C ILE A 128 -9.38 -1.88 3.85
N TYR A 129 -10.32 -2.43 4.62
CA TYR A 129 -11.67 -2.71 4.14
C TYR A 129 -12.43 -1.45 3.69
N PRO A 130 -12.59 -0.39 4.49
CA PRO A 130 -13.23 0.84 4.02
C PRO A 130 -12.45 1.55 2.90
N ILE A 131 -11.12 1.46 2.86
CA ILE A 131 -10.33 1.94 1.72
C ILE A 131 -10.72 1.18 0.45
N TYR A 132 -10.79 -0.16 0.50
CA TYR A 132 -11.26 -0.99 -0.61
C TYR A 132 -12.69 -0.60 -1.05
N LYS A 133 -13.61 -0.38 -0.11
CA LYS A 133 -14.98 0.05 -0.40
C LYS A 133 -15.05 1.38 -1.16
N SER A 134 -14.09 2.27 -0.99
CA SER A 134 -14.05 3.54 -1.72
C SER A 134 -13.94 3.38 -3.23
N TYR A 135 -13.40 2.26 -3.71
CA TYR A 135 -13.26 1.96 -5.13
C TYR A 135 -14.51 1.39 -5.80
N SER A 136 -15.50 0.94 -5.03
CA SER A 136 -16.73 0.34 -5.56
C SER A 136 -17.49 1.27 -6.52
N SER A 137 -17.41 2.59 -6.28
CA SER A 137 -18.08 3.61 -7.13
C SER A 137 -17.48 3.75 -8.53
N TYR A 138 -16.28 3.21 -8.77
CA TYR A 138 -15.58 3.31 -10.07
C TYR A 138 -15.78 2.10 -10.95
N ASN A 139 -16.47 1.07 -10.47
CA ASN A 139 -16.65 -0.21 -11.18
C ASN A 139 -15.33 -0.78 -11.71
N LYS A 140 -14.26 -0.61 -10.93
CA LYS A 140 -12.87 -0.96 -11.26
C LYS A 140 -12.38 -2.08 -10.37
N LEU A 141 -11.73 -3.06 -10.96
CA LEU A 141 -11.03 -4.10 -10.22
C LEU A 141 -9.83 -3.54 -9.47
N VAL A 142 -9.65 -3.98 -8.23
CA VAL A 142 -8.69 -3.46 -7.25
C VAL A 142 -7.66 -4.52 -6.91
N ASN A 143 -6.40 -4.13 -6.90
CA ASN A 143 -5.29 -4.94 -6.41
C ASN A 143 -4.82 -4.40 -5.05
N ILE A 144 -4.74 -5.30 -4.07
CA ILE A 144 -4.30 -4.99 -2.71
C ILE A 144 -2.95 -5.65 -2.46
N VAL A 145 -1.99 -4.89 -1.95
CA VAL A 145 -0.74 -5.43 -1.39
C VAL A 145 -0.74 -5.17 0.10
N SER A 146 -0.59 -6.23 0.89
CA SER A 146 -0.38 -6.16 2.33
C SER A 146 1.05 -6.56 2.67
N ILE A 147 1.74 -5.72 3.43
CA ILE A 147 3.02 -6.05 4.06
C ILE A 147 2.70 -6.50 5.48
N ASP A 148 2.65 -7.81 5.68
CA ASP A 148 2.17 -8.41 6.91
C ASP A 148 2.77 -9.79 7.15
N ASN A 149 2.86 -10.20 8.42
CA ASN A 149 3.29 -11.52 8.82
C ASN A 149 2.18 -12.59 8.78
N GLN A 150 0.91 -12.19 8.52
CA GLN A 150 -0.29 -13.02 8.41
C GLN A 150 -1.10 -12.67 7.16
N PHE A 151 -2.14 -13.46 6.85
CA PHE A 151 -3.03 -13.20 5.70
C PHE A 151 -4.35 -12.54 6.08
N ASP A 152 -4.66 -12.49 7.36
CA ASP A 152 -5.89 -11.91 7.93
C ASP A 152 -7.19 -12.54 7.39
N PHE A 153 -7.17 -13.87 7.26
CA PHE A 153 -8.31 -14.70 6.88
C PHE A 153 -9.02 -15.37 8.06
N SER A 154 -8.79 -14.92 9.29
CA SER A 154 -9.38 -15.55 10.46
C SER A 154 -10.90 -15.68 10.32
N GLN A 155 -11.42 -16.88 10.59
CA GLN A 155 -12.85 -17.18 10.58
C GLN A 155 -13.47 -17.21 11.98
N GLU A 156 -12.65 -17.07 13.02
CA GLU A 156 -13.09 -17.20 14.41
C GLU A 156 -13.90 -15.99 14.89
N GLU A 157 -13.92 -14.92 14.13
CA GLU A 157 -14.58 -13.68 14.48
C GLU A 157 -15.78 -13.43 13.55
N GLU A 158 -16.97 -13.31 14.11
CA GLU A 158 -18.18 -12.90 13.37
C GLU A 158 -18.13 -11.44 12.91
N LEU A 159 -17.20 -10.65 13.46
CA LEU A 159 -17.03 -9.23 13.18
C LEU A 159 -15.72 -8.99 12.43
N ILE A 160 -15.70 -7.93 11.62
CA ILE A 160 -14.47 -7.49 10.95
C ILE A 160 -13.45 -7.03 12.00
N SER A 161 -12.21 -7.50 11.86
CA SER A 161 -11.08 -7.12 12.71
C SER A 161 -9.79 -7.02 11.89
N GLY A 162 -8.72 -6.54 12.49
CA GLY A 162 -7.40 -6.53 11.89
C GLY A 162 -6.86 -7.92 11.49
N ARG A 163 -7.56 -9.01 11.87
CA ARG A 163 -7.21 -10.39 11.50
C ARG A 163 -8.18 -11.06 10.53
N SER A 164 -9.30 -10.44 10.23
CA SER A 164 -10.38 -11.06 9.45
C SER A 164 -10.89 -10.21 8.30
N TYR A 165 -10.37 -9.00 8.13
CA TYR A 165 -10.84 -8.06 7.11
C TYR A 165 -10.73 -8.61 5.68
N MET A 166 -9.72 -9.43 5.40
CA MET A 166 -9.57 -10.03 4.06
C MET A 166 -10.67 -11.05 3.76
N SER A 167 -11.11 -11.83 4.74
CA SER A 167 -12.29 -12.71 4.58
C SER A 167 -13.53 -11.90 4.19
N GLN A 168 -13.73 -10.74 4.83
CA GLN A 168 -14.85 -9.86 4.51
C GLN A 168 -14.73 -9.30 3.09
N ILE A 169 -13.54 -8.89 2.65
CA ILE A 169 -13.32 -8.39 1.27
C ILE A 169 -13.64 -9.48 0.24
N ILE A 170 -13.20 -10.73 0.48
CA ILE A 170 -13.45 -11.84 -0.44
C ILE A 170 -14.94 -12.18 -0.55
N MET A 171 -15.69 -12.07 0.56
CA MET A 171 -17.12 -12.36 0.60
C MET A 171 -18.01 -11.19 0.14
N GLU A 172 -17.43 -10.04 -0.16
CA GLU A 172 -18.20 -8.86 -0.57
C GLU A 172 -18.91 -9.07 -1.93
N GLU A 173 -20.18 -8.65 -2.01
CA GLU A 173 -20.96 -8.70 -3.25
C GLU A 173 -21.52 -7.30 -3.60
N PRO A 174 -21.24 -6.75 -4.79
CA PRO A 174 -20.34 -7.26 -5.83
C PRO A 174 -18.87 -7.18 -5.39
N ASN A 175 -18.06 -8.19 -5.77
CA ASN A 175 -16.65 -8.21 -5.43
C ASN A 175 -15.83 -7.49 -6.52
N TYR A 176 -14.99 -6.55 -6.11
CA TYR A 176 -14.06 -5.82 -6.97
C TYR A 176 -12.59 -6.21 -6.75
N LEU A 177 -12.31 -7.17 -5.87
CA LEU A 177 -10.95 -7.64 -5.64
C LEU A 177 -10.48 -8.46 -6.84
N HIS A 178 -9.42 -8.00 -7.52
CA HIS A 178 -8.79 -8.75 -8.60
C HIS A 178 -7.59 -9.55 -8.12
N ASN A 179 -6.74 -8.94 -7.28
CA ASN A 179 -5.57 -9.61 -6.72
C ASN A 179 -5.32 -9.16 -5.28
N PHE A 180 -4.90 -10.12 -4.48
CA PHE A 180 -4.33 -9.87 -3.16
C PHE A 180 -2.91 -10.42 -3.14
N THR A 181 -1.97 -9.59 -2.68
CA THR A 181 -0.57 -9.99 -2.50
C THR A 181 -0.16 -9.75 -1.05
N ASN A 182 0.34 -10.77 -0.38
CA ASN A 182 0.95 -10.63 0.94
C ASN A 182 2.48 -10.73 0.85
N LEU A 183 3.17 -9.75 1.40
CA LEU A 183 4.63 -9.68 1.47
C LEU A 183 5.09 -9.75 2.93
N GLY A 184 5.78 -10.82 3.29
CA GLY A 184 6.36 -10.95 4.62
C GLY A 184 5.73 -12.00 5.52
N TYR A 185 4.79 -12.81 5.03
CA TYR A 185 4.16 -13.83 5.86
C TYR A 185 5.16 -14.80 6.48
N GLN A 186 4.80 -15.33 7.65
CA GLN A 186 5.59 -16.30 8.37
C GLN A 186 4.76 -17.56 8.61
N SER A 187 5.26 -18.71 8.14
CA SER A 187 4.51 -19.97 8.12
C SER A 187 4.03 -20.46 9.49
N PHE A 188 4.66 -20.01 10.58
CA PHE A 188 4.25 -20.38 11.93
C PHE A 188 3.12 -19.51 12.50
N PHE A 189 2.66 -18.50 11.76
CA PHE A 189 1.49 -17.69 12.08
C PHE A 189 0.28 -17.97 11.19
N ILE A 190 0.40 -18.89 10.23
CA ILE A 190 -0.59 -19.15 9.21
C ILE A 190 -1.00 -20.62 9.24
N SER A 191 -2.29 -20.87 9.19
CA SER A 191 -2.83 -22.24 9.04
C SER A 191 -2.63 -22.77 7.61
N GLN A 192 -2.68 -24.09 7.46
CA GLN A 192 -2.61 -24.69 6.13
C GLN A 192 -3.84 -24.31 5.28
N GLU A 193 -5.01 -24.17 5.91
CA GLU A 193 -6.26 -23.76 5.24
C GLU A 193 -6.15 -22.36 4.64
N GLU A 194 -5.49 -21.42 5.34
CA GLU A 194 -5.24 -20.06 4.82
C GLU A 194 -4.30 -20.10 3.61
N LEU A 195 -3.25 -20.94 3.67
CA LEU A 195 -2.32 -21.10 2.55
C LEU A 195 -3.03 -21.72 1.32
N ASP A 196 -3.82 -22.77 1.56
CA ASP A 196 -4.61 -23.43 0.52
C ASP A 196 -5.63 -22.47 -0.12
N LEU A 197 -6.21 -21.55 0.67
CA LEU A 197 -7.10 -20.51 0.17
C LEU A 197 -6.37 -19.53 -0.74
N MET A 198 -5.16 -19.07 -0.36
CA MET A 198 -4.32 -18.21 -1.20
C MET A 198 -4.03 -18.85 -2.55
N GLU A 199 -3.65 -20.13 -2.56
CA GLU A 199 -3.38 -20.88 -3.78
C GLU A 199 -4.64 -21.13 -4.62
N LYS A 200 -5.77 -21.47 -4.00
CA LYS A 200 -7.06 -21.66 -4.67
C LYS A 200 -7.58 -20.42 -5.38
N LEU A 201 -7.33 -19.25 -4.79
CA LEU A 201 -7.71 -17.96 -5.35
C LEU A 201 -6.64 -17.38 -6.30
N TYR A 202 -5.54 -18.10 -6.51
CA TYR A 202 -4.38 -17.64 -7.27
C TYR A 202 -3.81 -16.30 -6.77
N PHE A 203 -3.94 -16.02 -5.47
CA PHE A 203 -3.36 -14.86 -4.83
C PHE A 203 -1.84 -15.00 -4.68
N GLU A 204 -1.16 -13.89 -4.58
CA GLU A 204 0.29 -13.86 -4.51
C GLU A 204 0.75 -13.74 -3.06
N HIS A 205 1.80 -14.46 -2.69
CA HIS A 205 2.38 -14.35 -1.35
C HIS A 205 3.88 -14.60 -1.38
N MET A 206 4.61 -13.87 -0.54
CA MET A 206 6.06 -14.03 -0.41
C MET A 206 6.45 -14.11 1.06
N ARG A 207 7.15 -15.20 1.43
CA ARG A 207 7.63 -15.39 2.80
C ARG A 207 8.65 -14.31 3.18
N LEU A 208 8.70 -13.98 4.46
CA LEU A 208 9.63 -13.00 5.01
C LEU A 208 11.09 -13.24 4.55
N GLY A 209 11.58 -14.48 4.62
CA GLY A 209 12.95 -14.80 4.18
C GLY A 209 13.22 -14.39 2.74
N LYS A 210 12.29 -14.70 1.81
CA LYS A 210 12.42 -14.29 0.40
C LYS A 210 12.39 -12.77 0.21
N VAL A 211 11.53 -12.08 0.97
CA VAL A 211 11.47 -10.60 0.94
C VAL A 211 12.80 -9.99 1.37
N LEU A 212 13.42 -10.54 2.43
CA LEU A 212 14.67 -10.01 2.98
C LEU A 212 15.90 -10.43 2.17
N ASP A 213 15.87 -11.57 1.47
CA ASP A 213 16.96 -11.99 0.60
C ASP A 213 17.19 -11.01 -0.56
N ASP A 214 16.12 -10.53 -1.17
CA ASP A 214 16.17 -9.50 -2.21
C ASP A 214 14.86 -8.69 -2.26
N VAL A 215 14.83 -7.56 -1.57
CA VAL A 215 13.68 -6.66 -1.51
C VAL A 215 13.26 -6.16 -2.89
N SER A 216 14.19 -6.12 -3.87
CA SER A 216 13.89 -5.65 -5.22
C SER A 216 12.90 -6.56 -5.98
N GLN A 217 12.82 -7.84 -5.62
CA GLN A 217 11.85 -8.79 -6.19
C GLN A 217 10.39 -8.45 -5.84
N THR A 218 10.18 -7.60 -4.84
CA THR A 218 8.83 -7.16 -4.45
C THR A 218 8.30 -6.00 -5.31
N GLU A 219 9.17 -5.27 -6.01
CA GLU A 219 8.81 -4.06 -6.76
C GLU A 219 7.68 -4.30 -7.79
N PRO A 220 7.66 -5.39 -8.57
CA PRO A 220 6.58 -5.63 -9.53
C PRO A 220 5.19 -5.79 -8.90
N HIS A 221 5.10 -6.28 -7.66
CA HIS A 221 3.82 -6.41 -6.96
C HIS A 221 3.22 -5.04 -6.66
N PHE A 222 4.04 -4.06 -6.30
CA PHE A 222 3.58 -2.69 -6.05
C PHE A 222 3.16 -1.97 -7.32
N ARG A 223 3.82 -2.23 -8.47
CA ARG A 223 3.46 -1.57 -9.74
C ARG A 223 2.04 -1.83 -10.18
N ASP A 224 1.44 -2.93 -9.75
CA ASP A 224 0.06 -3.31 -10.09
C ASP A 224 -0.94 -3.03 -8.96
N ALA A 225 -0.47 -2.58 -7.80
CA ALA A 225 -1.30 -2.31 -6.63
C ALA A 225 -2.07 -0.99 -6.75
N ASP A 226 -3.33 -0.99 -6.31
CA ASP A 226 -4.14 0.21 -6.08
C ASP A 226 -4.07 0.65 -4.61
N ILE A 227 -4.06 -0.32 -3.70
CA ILE A 227 -4.00 -0.13 -2.25
C ILE A 227 -2.77 -0.86 -1.71
N VAL A 228 -2.00 -0.20 -0.87
CA VAL A 228 -0.92 -0.80 -0.10
C VAL A 228 -1.16 -0.56 1.38
N GLY A 229 -1.16 -1.63 2.17
CA GLY A 229 -1.23 -1.58 3.62
C GLY A 229 0.02 -2.17 4.27
N ILE A 230 0.48 -1.56 5.35
CA ILE A 230 1.56 -2.08 6.17
C ILE A 230 1.02 -2.32 7.58
N ASP A 231 1.05 -3.58 8.02
CA ASP A 231 0.85 -3.92 9.42
C ASP A 231 2.17 -3.83 10.17
N MET A 232 2.26 -2.93 11.14
CA MET A 232 3.47 -2.73 11.92
C MET A 232 3.84 -3.90 12.82
N LYS A 233 2.93 -4.85 13.06
CA LYS A 233 3.22 -6.12 13.75
C LYS A 233 4.20 -7.00 12.96
N SER A 234 4.34 -6.79 11.65
CA SER A 234 5.29 -7.50 10.79
C SER A 234 6.75 -7.09 11.01
N LEU A 235 6.99 -5.97 11.67
CA LEU A 235 8.33 -5.44 11.90
C LEU A 235 9.07 -6.16 13.05
N SER A 236 10.38 -6.10 13.00
CA SER A 236 11.23 -6.59 14.09
C SER A 236 11.17 -5.69 15.33
N TRP A 237 11.44 -6.25 16.52
CA TRP A 237 11.52 -5.49 17.76
C TRP A 237 12.53 -4.34 17.70
N THR A 238 13.62 -4.54 16.98
CA THR A 238 14.65 -3.51 16.79
C THR A 238 14.14 -2.34 15.95
N ALA A 239 13.19 -2.58 15.05
CA ALA A 239 12.57 -1.55 14.23
C ALA A 239 11.45 -0.81 14.98
N THR A 240 10.64 -1.53 15.76
CA THR A 240 9.52 -0.92 16.51
C THR A 240 9.95 -0.24 17.80
N GLY A 241 11.12 -0.59 18.32
CA GLY A 241 11.60 -0.11 19.62
C GLY A 241 10.82 -0.66 20.83
N THR A 242 9.99 -1.68 20.61
CA THR A 242 9.19 -2.34 21.65
C THR A 242 8.97 -3.81 21.33
N ASN A 243 8.99 -4.65 22.36
CA ASN A 243 8.70 -6.08 22.24
C ASN A 243 7.20 -6.41 22.31
N THR A 244 6.37 -5.43 22.54
CA THR A 244 4.90 -5.62 22.61
C THR A 244 4.30 -5.81 21.22
N PHE A 245 4.85 -5.15 20.21
CA PHE A 245 4.32 -5.15 18.85
C PHE A 245 5.17 -5.89 17.82
N GLY A 246 6.48 -5.73 17.89
CA GLY A 246 7.39 -6.31 16.91
C GLY A 246 7.60 -7.80 17.08
N GLN A 247 8.15 -8.42 16.07
CA GLN A 247 8.55 -9.81 16.06
C GLN A 247 10.04 -9.97 16.34
N ALA A 248 10.43 -11.08 16.98
CA ALA A 248 11.86 -11.42 17.08
C ALA A 248 12.47 -11.58 15.68
N ASN A 249 11.72 -12.16 14.75
CA ASN A 249 12.07 -12.34 13.35
C ASN A 249 11.05 -11.57 12.50
N GLY A 250 11.27 -10.29 12.25
CA GLY A 250 10.41 -9.39 11.49
C GLY A 250 11.18 -8.57 10.49
N ILE A 251 10.47 -7.76 9.72
CA ILE A 251 11.05 -6.84 8.73
C ILE A 251 11.89 -5.78 9.46
N ASP A 252 13.11 -5.54 9.00
CA ASP A 252 13.97 -4.49 9.53
C ASP A 252 13.63 -3.10 8.98
N SER A 253 14.17 -2.05 9.63
CA SER A 253 13.89 -0.65 9.28
C SER A 253 14.31 -0.29 7.85
N ARG A 254 15.40 -0.84 7.35
CA ARG A 254 15.88 -0.57 5.98
C ARG A 254 14.96 -1.19 4.94
N SER A 255 14.58 -2.44 5.16
CA SER A 255 13.73 -3.19 4.25
C SER A 255 12.33 -2.55 4.15
N ILE A 256 11.72 -2.16 5.27
CA ILE A 256 10.39 -1.51 5.24
C ILE A 256 10.42 -0.15 4.53
N CYS A 257 11.48 0.64 4.71
CA CYS A 257 11.66 1.88 3.95
C CYS A 257 11.79 1.63 2.43
N SER A 258 12.47 0.56 2.03
CA SER A 258 12.57 0.17 0.61
C SER A 258 11.22 -0.26 0.04
N LEU A 259 10.43 -1.04 0.79
CA LEU A 259 9.07 -1.46 0.41
C LEU A 259 8.14 -0.24 0.27
N ALA A 260 8.21 0.72 1.20
CA ALA A 260 7.46 1.98 1.12
C ALA A 260 7.87 2.79 -0.14
N ARG A 261 9.14 2.84 -0.45
CA ARG A 261 9.64 3.53 -1.65
C ARG A 261 9.13 2.86 -2.94
N TYR A 262 9.13 1.53 -3.02
CA TYR A 262 8.56 0.81 -4.16
C TYR A 262 7.06 1.04 -4.30
N SER A 263 6.33 1.10 -3.18
CA SER A 263 4.91 1.48 -3.18
C SER A 263 4.69 2.88 -3.77
N GLY A 264 5.54 3.83 -3.39
CA GLY A 264 5.47 5.21 -3.89
C GLY A 264 5.75 5.31 -5.39
N ILE A 265 6.75 4.57 -5.91
CA ILE A 265 7.13 4.59 -7.35
C ILE A 265 6.01 4.06 -8.25
N SER A 266 5.08 3.27 -7.73
CA SER A 266 3.97 2.75 -8.50
C SER A 266 3.06 3.87 -9.00
N ASP A 267 2.86 3.97 -10.31
CA ASP A 267 1.94 4.93 -10.92
C ASP A 267 0.47 4.65 -10.56
N ARG A 268 0.16 3.47 -10.03
CA ARG A 268 -1.17 2.98 -9.78
C ARG A 268 -1.64 3.13 -8.34
N VAL A 269 -0.71 3.06 -7.37
CA VAL A 269 -1.05 3.18 -5.94
C VAL A 269 -1.70 4.54 -5.67
N SER A 270 -2.95 4.52 -5.22
CA SER A 270 -3.72 5.70 -4.86
C SER A 270 -4.12 5.74 -3.38
N SER A 271 -3.89 4.64 -2.63
CA SER A 271 -4.02 4.60 -1.17
C SER A 271 -2.86 3.83 -0.55
N PHE A 272 -2.22 4.44 0.45
CA PHE A 272 -1.13 3.87 1.22
C PHE A 272 -1.45 4.00 2.70
N GLY A 273 -1.48 2.89 3.44
CA GLY A 273 -1.83 2.88 4.85
C GLY A 273 -0.76 2.25 5.72
N VAL A 274 -0.61 2.76 6.94
CA VAL A 274 0.28 2.23 7.97
C VAL A 274 -0.53 2.04 9.24
N PHE A 275 -0.68 0.79 9.68
CA PHE A 275 -1.65 0.38 10.69
C PHE A 275 -0.99 -0.34 11.87
N GLU A 276 -1.76 -0.55 12.96
CA GLU A 276 -1.29 -1.24 14.16
C GLU A 276 -0.03 -0.58 14.73
N LEU A 277 -0.08 0.71 14.97
CA LEU A 277 1.09 1.51 15.31
C LEU A 277 1.53 1.30 16.77
N PRO A 278 2.80 0.92 17.00
CA PRO A 278 3.37 0.90 18.35
C PRO A 278 3.69 2.31 18.84
N SER A 279 3.54 2.53 20.15
CA SER A 279 3.92 3.82 20.75
C SER A 279 5.35 3.73 21.31
N SER A 280 6.31 4.21 20.52
CA SER A 280 7.70 4.36 20.98
C SER A 280 8.40 5.50 20.24
N PRO A 281 9.37 6.20 20.89
CA PRO A 281 10.10 7.29 20.21
C PRO A 281 10.88 6.83 18.98
N ILE A 282 11.44 5.61 19.01
CA ILE A 282 12.14 5.02 17.86
C ILE A 282 11.17 4.81 16.70
N PHE A 283 9.96 4.34 17.00
CA PHE A 283 8.98 4.08 15.98
C PHE A 283 8.45 5.35 15.33
N HIS A 284 8.25 6.45 16.07
CA HIS A 284 7.85 7.73 15.47
C HIS A 284 8.86 8.21 14.41
N GLN A 285 10.16 8.02 14.69
CA GLN A 285 11.22 8.34 13.72
C GLN A 285 11.17 7.40 12.50
N LEU A 286 11.00 6.09 12.72
CA LEU A 286 10.91 5.12 11.62
C LEU A 286 9.67 5.38 10.75
N LEU A 287 8.51 5.61 11.36
CA LEU A 287 7.29 5.93 10.63
C LEU A 287 7.47 7.17 9.75
N SER A 288 8.11 8.21 10.29
CA SER A 288 8.44 9.41 9.52
C SER A 288 9.29 9.10 8.29
N GLN A 289 10.27 8.20 8.43
CA GLN A 289 11.12 7.76 7.32
C GLN A 289 10.32 6.91 6.31
N ILE A 290 9.45 6.01 6.75
CA ILE A 290 8.58 5.21 5.88
C ILE A 290 7.74 6.13 4.99
N ILE A 291 7.09 7.14 5.60
CA ILE A 291 6.28 8.12 4.86
C ILE A 291 7.16 8.96 3.91
N TRP A 292 8.33 9.38 4.37
CA TRP A 292 9.28 10.11 3.55
C TRP A 292 9.72 9.31 2.31
N TYR A 293 10.06 8.02 2.47
CA TYR A 293 10.45 7.14 1.37
C TYR A 293 9.30 6.87 0.40
N PHE A 294 8.07 6.75 0.89
CA PHE A 294 6.90 6.67 0.01
C PHE A 294 6.76 7.94 -0.84
N ILE A 295 6.89 9.12 -0.25
CA ILE A 295 6.79 10.42 -0.95
C ILE A 295 7.94 10.58 -1.95
N GLU A 296 9.16 10.21 -1.58
CA GLU A 296 10.30 10.19 -2.51
C GLU A 296 9.99 9.24 -3.69
N GLY A 297 9.51 8.04 -3.41
CA GLY A 297 9.07 7.10 -4.44
C GLY A 297 8.04 7.72 -5.37
N TYR A 298 7.02 8.38 -4.84
CA TYR A 298 6.00 9.06 -5.64
C TYR A 298 6.61 10.11 -6.59
N SER A 299 7.65 10.81 -6.18
CA SER A 299 8.35 11.79 -7.02
C SER A 299 9.03 11.17 -8.25
N LEU A 300 9.23 9.85 -8.24
CA LEU A 300 9.88 9.08 -9.29
C LEU A 300 8.90 8.29 -10.17
N ARG A 301 7.62 8.61 -10.14
CA ARG A 301 6.63 8.03 -11.04
C ARG A 301 6.92 8.46 -12.48
N PHE A 302 6.95 7.51 -13.39
CA PHE A 302 7.27 7.76 -14.79
C PHE A 302 6.08 7.64 -15.74
N GLY A 303 4.97 7.06 -15.32
CA GLY A 303 3.84 6.75 -16.21
C GLY A 303 4.21 5.74 -17.30
N GLU A 304 5.16 4.87 -17.03
CA GLU A 304 5.72 3.91 -18.00
C GLU A 304 4.82 2.70 -18.17
N TYR A 305 4.28 2.53 -19.39
CA TYR A 305 3.48 1.35 -19.71
C TYR A 305 3.64 0.96 -21.19
N PRO A 306 4.10 -0.26 -21.53
CA PRO A 306 4.54 -0.62 -22.88
C PRO A 306 3.44 -0.72 -23.96
N ILE A 307 2.14 -0.60 -23.63
CA ILE A 307 1.05 -0.86 -24.61
C ILE A 307 0.94 0.21 -25.71
N ASN A 308 1.28 1.44 -25.42
CA ASN A 308 0.97 2.58 -26.31
C ASN A 308 2.16 3.07 -27.14
N THR A 309 3.37 2.61 -26.86
CA THR A 309 4.58 3.03 -27.59
C THR A 309 5.54 1.86 -27.70
N ASN A 310 5.98 1.55 -28.91
CA ASN A 310 7.11 0.63 -29.12
C ASN A 310 8.46 1.33 -28.82
N ASP A 311 8.44 2.63 -28.61
CA ASP A 311 9.64 3.43 -28.36
C ASP A 311 10.07 3.32 -26.89
N GLY A 312 11.34 2.99 -26.65
CA GLY A 312 11.91 2.87 -25.32
C GLY A 312 11.71 1.51 -24.63
N PHE A 313 11.19 0.51 -25.34
CA PHE A 313 11.04 -0.86 -24.85
C PHE A 313 11.66 -1.88 -25.80
N THR A 314 12.47 -2.78 -25.25
CA THR A 314 12.97 -3.95 -25.98
C THR A 314 11.99 -5.11 -25.75
N LYS A 315 11.52 -5.70 -26.86
CA LYS A 315 10.63 -6.86 -26.86
C LYS A 315 11.41 -8.15 -26.94
N TYR A 316 11.10 -9.12 -26.10
CA TYR A 316 11.66 -10.46 -26.07
C TYR A 316 10.54 -11.48 -26.23
N ILE A 317 10.75 -12.50 -27.06
CA ILE A 317 9.80 -13.60 -27.24
C ILE A 317 10.50 -14.88 -26.79
N VAL A 318 9.89 -15.56 -25.84
CA VAL A 318 10.36 -16.84 -25.32
C VAL A 318 9.34 -17.93 -25.66
N THR A 319 9.75 -18.96 -26.37
CA THR A 319 8.90 -20.11 -26.69
C THR A 319 9.06 -21.16 -25.59
N LEU A 320 7.98 -21.43 -24.88
CA LEU A 320 7.95 -22.37 -23.76
C LEU A 320 6.86 -23.41 -23.99
N SER A 321 7.24 -24.71 -24.12
CA SER A 321 6.30 -25.82 -24.24
C SER A 321 5.15 -25.59 -25.27
N GLY A 322 5.49 -24.94 -26.42
CA GLY A 322 4.54 -24.65 -27.50
C GLY A 322 3.71 -23.36 -27.30
N ARG A 323 4.00 -22.55 -26.29
CA ARG A 323 3.44 -21.22 -26.08
C ARG A 323 4.49 -20.16 -26.26
N GLU A 324 4.09 -18.98 -26.67
CA GLU A 324 4.97 -17.80 -26.72
C GLU A 324 4.65 -16.88 -25.56
N LEU A 325 5.66 -16.60 -24.74
CA LEU A 325 5.61 -15.54 -23.73
C LEU A 325 6.33 -14.31 -24.27
N VAL A 326 5.66 -13.18 -24.22
CA VAL A 326 6.19 -11.92 -24.72
C VAL A 326 6.55 -11.04 -23.54
N PHE A 327 7.83 -10.69 -23.44
CA PHE A 327 8.35 -9.81 -22.40
C PHE A 327 8.74 -8.45 -22.99
N TYR A 328 8.63 -7.41 -22.16
CA TYR A 328 9.08 -6.06 -22.46
C TYR A 328 10.04 -5.60 -21.37
N ASN A 329 11.16 -5.02 -21.78
CA ASN A 329 12.09 -4.37 -20.87
C ASN A 329 12.22 -2.90 -21.23
N SER A 330 12.02 -2.00 -20.28
CA SER A 330 12.22 -0.57 -20.45
C SER A 330 13.71 -0.25 -20.60
N GLU A 331 14.06 0.54 -21.60
CA GLU A 331 15.41 1.05 -21.79
C GLU A 331 15.78 2.10 -20.74
N VAL A 332 14.80 2.79 -20.17
CA VAL A 332 14.97 3.85 -19.17
C VAL A 332 15.04 3.30 -17.77
N SER A 333 13.94 2.66 -17.30
CA SER A 333 13.81 2.19 -15.91
C SER A 333 14.39 0.80 -15.68
N LYS A 334 14.67 0.04 -16.77
CA LYS A 334 15.05 -1.38 -16.74
C LYS A 334 13.99 -2.31 -16.14
N ARG A 335 12.76 -1.82 -16.00
CA ARG A 335 11.62 -2.61 -15.54
C ARG A 335 11.17 -3.60 -16.60
N TRP A 336 10.55 -4.69 -16.15
CA TRP A 336 10.07 -5.77 -16.99
C TRP A 336 8.56 -5.94 -16.88
N TRP A 337 7.94 -6.35 -17.99
CA TRP A 337 6.53 -6.76 -18.08
C TRP A 337 6.45 -8.02 -18.93
N VAL A 338 5.41 -8.83 -18.70
CA VAL A 338 5.06 -9.98 -19.53
C VAL A 338 3.61 -9.86 -19.99
N GLU A 339 3.33 -10.22 -21.24
CA GLU A 339 1.96 -10.26 -21.76
C GLU A 339 1.14 -11.37 -21.08
N LEU A 340 -0.07 -11.01 -20.66
CA LEU A 340 -1.11 -11.96 -20.30
C LEU A 340 -2.03 -12.13 -21.52
N THR A 341 -1.95 -13.28 -22.17
CA THR A 341 -2.87 -13.68 -23.22
C THR A 341 -4.03 -14.44 -22.57
N ASN A 342 -5.15 -13.80 -22.34
CA ASN A 342 -6.36 -14.48 -21.91
C ASN A 342 -7.03 -15.15 -23.11
N GLU A 343 -6.83 -16.47 -23.26
CA GLU A 343 -7.51 -17.30 -24.24
C GLU A 343 -9.03 -17.45 -23.96
N ASN A 344 -9.50 -17.05 -22.77
CA ASN A 344 -10.88 -17.19 -22.31
C ASN A 344 -11.81 -16.00 -22.57
N PHE A 345 -11.30 -14.86 -23.05
CA PHE A 345 -12.18 -13.76 -23.42
C PHE A 345 -12.73 -13.97 -24.83
N MET A 346 -13.86 -14.67 -24.93
CA MET A 346 -14.63 -14.85 -26.16
C MET A 346 -15.26 -13.56 -26.71
N ASP A 347 -15.08 -12.43 -26.04
CA ASP A 347 -15.64 -11.16 -26.50
C ASP A 347 -14.56 -10.29 -27.15
N ASN A 348 -14.54 -10.34 -28.48
CA ASN A 348 -13.55 -9.68 -29.36
C ASN A 348 -13.47 -8.14 -29.24
N LYS A 349 -14.29 -7.49 -28.40
CA LYS A 349 -14.33 -6.04 -28.21
C LYS A 349 -13.51 -5.50 -27.04
N LEU A 350 -12.99 -6.37 -26.17
CA LEU A 350 -12.21 -6.01 -24.98
C LEU A 350 -10.90 -6.79 -24.89
N LYS A 351 -10.24 -7.10 -26.01
CA LYS A 351 -8.84 -7.54 -25.97
C LYS A 351 -7.96 -6.43 -25.41
N ARG A 352 -7.99 -6.22 -24.10
CA ARG A 352 -6.91 -5.58 -23.41
C ARG A 352 -5.81 -6.62 -23.27
N THR A 353 -4.79 -6.54 -24.10
CA THR A 353 -3.50 -7.19 -23.83
C THR A 353 -3.07 -6.60 -22.48
N THR A 354 -3.24 -7.38 -21.41
CA THR A 354 -2.88 -6.93 -20.08
C THR A 354 -1.41 -7.25 -19.91
N LEU A 355 -0.62 -6.28 -19.53
CA LEU A 355 0.78 -6.46 -19.20
C LEU A 355 0.91 -6.63 -17.70
N LEU A 356 1.47 -7.75 -17.29
CA LEU A 356 1.79 -8.03 -15.90
C LEU A 356 3.21 -7.51 -15.61
N PRO A 357 3.39 -6.64 -14.62
CA PRO A 357 4.71 -6.30 -14.12
C PRO A 357 5.45 -7.55 -13.65
N CYS A 358 6.70 -7.73 -14.04
CA CYS A 358 7.51 -8.87 -13.66
C CYS A 358 8.96 -8.45 -13.39
N THR A 359 9.80 -9.40 -12.98
CA THR A 359 11.22 -9.22 -12.76
C THR A 359 12.03 -9.73 -13.96
N LYS A 360 13.33 -9.40 -13.99
CA LYS A 360 14.24 -10.08 -14.90
C LYS A 360 14.34 -11.58 -14.61
N GLN A 361 14.22 -11.98 -13.34
CA GLN A 361 14.23 -13.39 -12.95
C GLN A 361 13.08 -14.18 -13.57
N ASP A 362 11.88 -13.58 -13.69
CA ASP A 362 10.75 -14.22 -14.38
C ASP A 362 11.08 -14.49 -15.86
N TYR A 363 11.76 -13.55 -16.53
CA TYR A 363 12.26 -13.76 -17.89
C TYR A 363 13.31 -14.87 -17.94
N ASP A 364 14.30 -14.87 -17.03
CA ASP A 364 15.34 -15.88 -16.97
C ASP A 364 14.75 -17.30 -16.69
N THR A 365 13.72 -17.38 -15.83
CA THR A 365 12.94 -18.60 -15.55
C THR A 365 12.27 -19.12 -16.83
N ALA A 366 11.61 -18.24 -17.59
CA ALA A 366 11.01 -18.62 -18.87
C ALA A 366 12.05 -19.11 -19.88
N CYS A 367 13.22 -18.49 -19.94
CA CYS A 367 14.33 -18.96 -20.79
C CYS A 367 14.90 -20.32 -20.38
N ALA A 368 14.72 -20.73 -19.12
CA ALA A 368 15.08 -22.06 -18.60
C ALA A 368 13.99 -23.13 -18.83
N ASP A 369 12.97 -22.83 -19.64
CA ASP A 369 11.81 -23.68 -19.94
C ASP A 369 10.91 -23.95 -18.73
N GLU A 370 10.84 -23.00 -17.79
CA GLU A 370 9.96 -23.03 -16.62
C GLU A 370 8.96 -21.87 -16.68
N LEU A 371 7.68 -22.12 -16.28
CA LEU A 371 6.67 -21.06 -16.22
C LEU A 371 6.89 -20.18 -14.98
N PRO A 372 7.01 -18.85 -15.12
CA PRO A 372 7.06 -17.95 -13.98
C PRO A 372 5.76 -18.04 -13.14
N ASP A 373 5.89 -18.27 -11.84
CA ASP A 373 4.74 -18.47 -10.92
C ASP A 373 3.76 -17.30 -10.97
N ARG A 374 4.27 -16.07 -11.01
CA ARG A 374 3.45 -14.87 -11.08
C ARG A 374 2.61 -14.83 -12.36
N TRP A 375 3.19 -15.17 -13.51
CA TRP A 375 2.45 -15.25 -14.77
C TRP A 375 1.37 -16.34 -14.72
N TRP A 376 1.73 -17.52 -14.18
CA TRP A 376 0.81 -18.63 -14.01
C TRP A 376 -0.42 -18.23 -13.18
N LYS A 377 -0.20 -17.67 -11.98
CA LYS A 377 -1.29 -17.22 -11.10
C LYS A 377 -2.16 -16.16 -11.78
N ALA A 378 -1.54 -15.14 -12.38
CA ALA A 378 -2.27 -14.09 -13.07
C ALA A 378 -3.10 -14.61 -14.26
N SER A 379 -2.60 -15.59 -15.02
CA SER A 379 -3.32 -16.19 -16.14
C SER A 379 -4.54 -17.04 -15.73
N ARG A 380 -4.65 -17.41 -14.43
CA ARG A 380 -5.74 -18.20 -13.86
C ARG A 380 -6.78 -17.36 -13.11
N ARG A 381 -6.41 -16.16 -12.71
CA ARG A 381 -7.37 -15.16 -12.21
C ARG A 381 -8.18 -14.66 -13.38
N GLY A 382 -9.28 -15.32 -13.66
CA GLY A 382 -10.14 -15.06 -14.82
C GLY A 382 -11.15 -13.99 -14.57
#